data_ff4dcde53aaa38f4c34aedeb6c86ced3
#
_entry.id   ff4dcde53aaa38f4c34aedeb6c86ced3
#
_cell.length_a   1.000
_cell.length_b   1.000
_cell.length_c   1.000
_cell.angle_alpha   90.00
_cell.angle_beta   90.00
_cell.angle_gamma   90.00
#
_symmetry.space_group_name_H-M   'P 1'
#
loop_
_entity.id
_entity.type
_entity.pdbx_description
1 polymer ?
#
loop_
_entity_poly.entity_id
_entity_poly.type
_entity_poly.pdbx_seq_one_letter_code
_entity_poly.pdbx_strand_id
1 'polypeptide(L)'
;MLSNKEIICPINLLDVAHKKKDIPAGIVNAGKMLPMLSVIDAVKENLINPILIGDKDEIQKCAEELQFDISKYEIIHEPKENSTAKIAAKLASQGKIKIIVKGHIHTDVLMKEVIKKEYNLLGKTLSLIHISEPTRQHHI
;
A
#
# COMPACT_ATOMS: atom_id res chain seq x y z
N MET A 1 1.61 -24.10 -11.84
CA MET A 1 2.48 -23.63 -12.94
C MET A 1 2.20 -22.15 -13.23
N LEU A 2 3.23 -21.35 -13.26
CA LEU A 2 3.07 -19.94 -13.60
C LEU A 2 2.91 -19.76 -15.11
N SER A 3 1.96 -18.94 -15.51
CA SER A 3 1.78 -18.59 -16.90
C SER A 3 2.89 -17.64 -17.36
N ASN A 4 3.36 -17.83 -18.60
CA ASN A 4 4.29 -16.90 -19.25
C ASN A 4 3.59 -15.68 -19.82
N LYS A 5 2.26 -15.62 -19.74
CA LYS A 5 1.50 -14.48 -20.24
C LYS A 5 1.57 -13.34 -19.24
N GLU A 6 1.70 -12.14 -19.77
CA GLU A 6 1.60 -10.92 -18.98
C GLU A 6 0.24 -10.82 -18.33
N ILE A 7 0.22 -10.45 -17.04
CA ILE A 7 -1.04 -10.24 -16.31
C ILE A 7 -1.51 -8.82 -16.64
N ILE A 8 -2.62 -8.72 -17.34
CA ILE A 8 -3.21 -7.44 -17.75
C ILE A 8 -4.57 -7.31 -17.06
N CYS A 9 -4.80 -6.17 -16.42
CA CYS A 9 -6.11 -5.88 -15.83
C CYS A 9 -7.16 -5.73 -16.95
N PRO A 10 -8.33 -6.36 -16.81
CA PRO A 10 -9.39 -6.21 -17.79
C PRO A 10 -9.80 -4.75 -17.98
N ILE A 11 -9.94 -4.31 -19.24
CA ILE A 11 -10.22 -2.92 -19.60
C ILE A 11 -11.53 -2.44 -18.99
N ASN A 12 -12.57 -3.27 -19.01
CA ASN A 12 -13.88 -2.92 -18.45
C ASN A 12 -13.80 -2.68 -16.93
N LEU A 13 -12.97 -3.41 -16.22
CA LEU A 13 -12.77 -3.21 -14.79
C LEU A 13 -12.03 -1.90 -14.52
N LEU A 14 -11.00 -1.58 -15.31
CA LEU A 14 -10.32 -0.29 -15.23
C LEU A 14 -11.24 0.87 -15.54
N ASP A 15 -12.09 0.77 -16.56
CA ASP A 15 -13.04 1.81 -16.92
C ASP A 15 -14.00 2.11 -15.77
N VAL A 16 -14.50 1.09 -15.07
CA VAL A 16 -15.36 1.27 -13.90
C VAL A 16 -14.57 1.97 -12.77
N ALA A 17 -13.34 1.56 -12.54
CA ALA A 17 -12.49 2.17 -11.51
C ALA A 17 -12.18 3.63 -11.81
N HIS A 18 -11.90 3.97 -13.07
CA HIS A 18 -11.60 5.34 -13.48
C HIS A 18 -12.77 6.31 -13.30
N LYS A 19 -13.99 5.82 -13.27
CA LYS A 19 -15.19 6.63 -13.00
C LYS A 19 -15.37 6.96 -11.52
N LYS A 20 -14.63 6.32 -10.66
CA LYS A 20 -14.67 6.53 -9.21
C LYS A 20 -13.60 7.52 -8.79
N LYS A 21 -13.85 8.18 -7.65
CA LYS A 21 -12.82 9.05 -7.06
C LYS A 21 -11.64 8.20 -6.57
N ASP A 22 -10.45 8.80 -6.60
CA ASP A 22 -9.26 8.21 -6.03
C ASP A 22 -9.51 7.87 -4.55
N ILE A 23 -9.12 6.68 -4.16
CA ILE A 23 -9.33 6.20 -2.80
C ILE A 23 -8.05 6.46 -1.99
N PRO A 24 -8.15 7.09 -0.81
CA PRO A 24 -6.97 7.29 0.03
C PRO A 24 -6.45 5.94 0.55
N ALA A 25 -5.18 5.69 0.30
CA ALA A 25 -4.53 4.44 0.64
C ALA A 25 -3.26 4.68 1.45
N GLY A 26 -3.10 3.98 2.56
CA GLY A 26 -1.88 4.01 3.34
C GLY A 26 -0.93 2.88 2.91
N ILE A 27 0.29 3.24 2.53
CA ILE A 27 1.30 2.28 2.10
C ILE A 27 2.20 2.02 3.30
N VAL A 28 2.03 0.88 3.93
CA VAL A 28 2.70 0.55 5.19
C VAL A 28 4.10 0.04 4.94
N ASN A 29 5.06 0.70 5.55
CA ASN A 29 6.49 0.43 5.39
C ASN A 29 6.91 0.44 3.92
N ALA A 30 6.61 1.56 3.25
CA ALA A 30 7.05 1.86 1.90
C ALA A 30 8.58 2.05 1.89
N GLY A 31 9.17 2.17 0.71
CA GLY A 31 10.62 2.40 0.58
C GLY A 31 11.37 1.22 0.01
N LYS A 32 10.66 0.16 -0.36
CA LYS A 32 11.23 -0.96 -1.09
C LYS A 32 10.70 -0.97 -2.52
N MET A 33 11.47 -1.58 -3.41
CA MET A 33 11.23 -1.51 -4.86
C MET A 33 9.85 -2.04 -5.25
N LEU A 34 9.50 -3.24 -4.79
CA LEU A 34 8.25 -3.90 -5.22
C LEU A 34 6.99 -3.15 -4.77
N PRO A 35 6.85 -2.75 -3.49
CA PRO A 35 5.71 -1.94 -3.09
C PRO A 35 5.63 -0.60 -3.83
N MET A 36 6.76 0.06 -4.05
CA MET A 36 6.78 1.34 -4.73
C MET A 36 6.38 1.22 -6.20
N LEU A 37 6.79 0.15 -6.89
CA LEU A 37 6.35 -0.11 -8.26
C LEU A 37 4.83 -0.28 -8.33
N SER A 38 4.25 -1.01 -7.40
CA SER A 38 2.79 -1.20 -7.36
C SER A 38 2.05 0.10 -7.09
N VAL A 39 2.58 0.94 -6.21
CA VAL A 39 2.02 2.27 -5.93
C VAL A 39 2.06 3.14 -7.19
N ILE A 40 3.18 3.15 -7.89
CA ILE A 40 3.33 3.91 -9.14
C ILE A 40 2.29 3.50 -10.17
N ASP A 41 2.11 2.19 -10.36
CA ASP A 41 1.13 1.68 -11.31
C ASP A 41 -0.30 2.09 -10.93
N ALA A 42 -0.65 1.98 -9.66
CA ALA A 42 -1.98 2.37 -9.19
C ALA A 42 -2.23 3.88 -9.33
N VAL A 43 -1.20 4.70 -9.08
CA VAL A 43 -1.29 6.16 -9.24
C VAL A 43 -1.43 6.54 -10.71
N LYS A 44 -0.69 5.90 -11.59
CA LYS A 44 -0.80 6.15 -13.04
C LYS A 44 -2.19 5.86 -13.58
N GLU A 45 -2.86 4.87 -13.00
CA GLU A 45 -4.22 4.51 -13.37
C GLU A 45 -5.27 5.33 -12.59
N ASN A 46 -4.86 6.29 -11.78
CA ASN A 46 -5.74 7.13 -10.97
C ASN A 46 -6.68 6.32 -10.06
N LEU A 47 -6.16 5.27 -9.44
CA LEU A 47 -6.94 4.40 -8.58
C LEU A 47 -6.87 4.80 -7.11
N ILE A 48 -5.71 5.29 -6.68
CA ILE A 48 -5.47 5.62 -5.28
C ILE A 48 -4.81 6.98 -5.12
N ASN A 49 -5.01 7.56 -3.95
CA ASN A 49 -4.24 8.70 -3.46
C ASN A 49 -3.40 8.20 -2.29
N PRO A 50 -2.10 7.92 -2.49
CA PRO A 50 -1.29 7.26 -1.48
C PRO A 50 -0.77 8.18 -0.40
N ILE A 51 -0.73 7.66 0.83
CA ILE A 51 0.05 8.21 1.94
C ILE A 51 1.17 7.21 2.19
N LEU A 52 2.40 7.66 2.05
CA LEU A 52 3.58 6.79 2.18
C LEU A 52 4.06 6.81 3.62
N ILE A 53 4.06 5.64 4.27
CA ILE A 53 4.45 5.50 5.67
C ILE A 53 5.70 4.65 5.75
N GLY A 54 6.77 5.17 6.33
CA GLY A 54 8.01 4.44 6.45
C GLY A 54 9.21 5.36 6.64
N ASP A 55 10.40 4.84 6.43
CA ASP A 55 11.61 5.64 6.48
C ASP A 55 11.64 6.60 5.29
N LYS A 56 11.59 7.89 5.57
CA LYS A 56 11.52 8.93 4.54
C LYS A 56 12.71 8.88 3.60
N ASP A 57 13.90 8.61 4.11
CA ASP A 57 15.12 8.56 3.29
C ASP A 57 15.09 7.37 2.34
N GLU A 58 14.63 6.21 2.82
CA GLU A 58 14.46 5.02 1.97
C GLU A 58 13.39 5.26 0.89
N ILE A 59 12.28 5.87 1.27
CA ILE A 59 11.19 6.19 0.33
C ILE A 59 11.69 7.13 -0.75
N GLN A 60 12.40 8.18 -0.36
CA GLN A 60 12.93 9.17 -1.29
C GLN A 60 13.95 8.56 -2.23
N LYS A 61 14.88 7.77 -1.70
CA LYS A 61 15.88 7.07 -2.51
C LYS A 61 15.24 6.14 -3.52
N CYS A 62 14.27 5.35 -3.09
CA CYS A 62 13.55 4.43 -3.97
C CYS A 62 12.79 5.19 -5.06
N ALA A 63 12.15 6.29 -4.72
CA ALA A 63 11.43 7.12 -5.67
C ALA A 63 12.39 7.73 -6.72
N GLU A 64 13.57 8.17 -6.31
CA GLU A 64 14.59 8.69 -7.22
C GLU A 64 15.06 7.61 -8.19
N GLU A 65 15.31 6.40 -7.70
CA GLU A 65 15.70 5.27 -8.54
C GLU A 65 14.65 4.92 -9.59
N LEU A 66 13.37 5.07 -9.22
CA LEU A 66 12.23 4.78 -10.09
C LEU A 66 11.77 6.00 -10.89
N GLN A 67 12.43 7.15 -10.73
CA GLN A 67 12.08 8.40 -11.39
C GLN A 67 10.62 8.80 -11.13
N PHE A 68 10.16 8.60 -9.90
CA PHE A 68 8.81 8.89 -9.47
C PHE A 68 8.80 10.13 -8.57
N ASP A 69 7.98 11.12 -8.94
CA ASP A 69 7.86 12.36 -8.16
C ASP A 69 6.91 12.14 -6.97
N ILE A 70 7.48 12.11 -5.77
CA ILE A 70 6.71 11.95 -4.54
C ILE A 70 6.37 13.26 -3.85
N SER A 71 6.74 14.42 -4.42
CA SER A 71 6.46 15.72 -3.81
C SER A 71 4.97 16.01 -3.66
N LYS A 72 4.13 15.36 -4.46
CA LYS A 72 2.67 15.53 -4.45
C LYS A 72 1.97 14.74 -3.35
N TYR A 73 2.68 13.83 -2.69
CA TYR A 73 2.07 12.87 -1.76
C TYR A 73 2.54 13.12 -0.33
N GLU A 74 1.67 12.81 0.61
CA GLU A 74 2.03 12.88 2.02
C GLU A 74 2.96 11.72 2.38
N ILE A 75 4.05 12.04 3.08
CA ILE A 75 5.00 11.06 3.59
C ILE A 75 5.03 11.19 5.10
N ILE A 76 4.75 10.09 5.79
CA ILE A 76 4.85 10.02 7.24
C ILE A 76 6.13 9.26 7.57
N HIS A 77 7.09 9.96 8.14
CA HIS A 77 8.38 9.36 8.50
C HIS A 77 8.23 8.48 9.73
N GLU A 78 8.47 7.20 9.58
CA GLU A 78 8.54 6.24 10.67
C GLU A 78 9.41 5.05 10.27
N PRO A 79 10.64 4.97 10.81
CA PRO A 79 11.55 3.89 10.42
C PRO A 79 11.24 2.54 11.07
N LYS A 80 10.46 2.51 12.14
CA LYS A 80 10.15 1.28 12.86
C LYS A 80 8.94 0.57 12.30
N GLU A 81 9.11 -0.70 11.97
CA GLU A 81 8.06 -1.54 11.38
C GLU A 81 6.76 -1.54 12.20
N ASN A 82 6.89 -1.80 13.51
CA ASN A 82 5.72 -1.84 14.40
C ASN A 82 4.98 -0.50 14.44
N SER A 83 5.71 0.58 14.41
CA SER A 83 5.13 1.92 14.45
C SER A 83 4.45 2.31 13.15
N THR A 84 4.94 1.82 12.01
CA THR A 84 4.25 2.05 10.73
C THR A 84 2.88 1.41 10.72
N ALA A 85 2.75 0.20 11.29
CA ALA A 85 1.47 -0.48 11.43
C ALA A 85 0.50 0.29 12.32
N LYS A 86 0.98 0.85 13.43
CA LYS A 86 0.16 1.68 14.34
C LYS A 86 -0.36 2.92 13.63
N ILE A 87 0.50 3.59 12.88
CA ILE A 87 0.11 4.79 12.12
C ILE A 87 -0.97 4.45 11.11
N ALA A 88 -0.80 3.38 10.35
CA ALA A 88 -1.78 2.96 9.36
C ALA A 88 -3.14 2.63 10.00
N ALA A 89 -3.13 1.87 11.09
CA ALA A 89 -4.36 1.53 11.81
C ALA A 89 -5.05 2.78 12.35
N LYS A 90 -4.30 3.73 12.88
CA LYS A 90 -4.85 5.01 13.37
C LYS A 90 -5.47 5.83 12.24
N LEU A 91 -4.77 5.95 11.11
CA LEU A 91 -5.31 6.66 9.95
C LEU A 91 -6.60 6.02 9.44
N ALA A 92 -6.65 4.70 9.41
CA ALA A 92 -7.85 3.96 9.01
C ALA A 92 -9.00 4.22 10.01
N SER A 93 -8.71 4.22 11.30
CA SER A 93 -9.73 4.47 12.34
C SER A 93 -10.31 5.89 12.25
N GLN A 94 -9.50 6.84 11.80
CA GLN A 94 -9.92 8.24 11.60
C GLN A 94 -10.62 8.46 10.25
N GLY A 95 -10.71 7.45 9.42
CA GLY A 95 -11.30 7.57 8.08
C GLY A 95 -10.41 8.26 7.05
N LYS A 96 -9.16 8.54 7.38
CA LYS A 96 -8.23 9.21 6.47
C LYS A 96 -7.73 8.32 5.35
N ILE A 97 -7.70 7.01 5.58
CA ILE A 97 -7.43 6.01 4.55
C ILE A 97 -8.52 4.94 4.57
N LYS A 98 -8.79 4.37 3.42
CA LYS A 98 -9.77 3.30 3.25
C LYS A 98 -9.16 2.00 2.76
N ILE A 99 -7.90 2.06 2.33
CA ILE A 99 -7.13 0.91 1.89
C ILE A 99 -5.81 0.94 2.63
N ILE A 100 -5.42 -0.21 3.16
CA ILE A 100 -4.07 -0.43 3.69
C ILE A 100 -3.35 -1.32 2.71
N VAL A 101 -2.25 -0.81 2.15
CA VAL A 101 -1.39 -1.58 1.25
C VAL A 101 -0.18 -2.04 2.05
N LYS A 102 -0.04 -3.34 2.19
CA LYS A 102 1.09 -3.93 2.92
C LYS A 102 2.35 -3.84 2.06
N GLY A 103 3.28 -2.99 2.47
CA GLY A 103 4.61 -2.91 1.88
C GLY A 103 5.54 -3.96 2.49
N HIS A 104 6.77 -3.54 2.78
CA HIS A 104 7.78 -4.44 3.35
C HIS A 104 7.63 -4.57 4.87
N ILE A 105 6.55 -5.21 5.30
CA ILE A 105 6.22 -5.42 6.70
C ILE A 105 5.73 -6.86 6.90
N HIS A 106 5.99 -7.44 8.05
CA HIS A 106 5.48 -8.77 8.38
C HIS A 106 3.96 -8.72 8.58
N THR A 107 3.27 -9.69 8.01
CA THR A 107 1.81 -9.75 8.03
C THR A 107 1.24 -9.78 9.45
N ASP A 108 1.86 -10.55 10.34
CA ASP A 108 1.43 -10.66 11.73
C ASP A 108 1.54 -9.33 12.48
N VAL A 109 2.59 -8.56 12.22
CA VAL A 109 2.79 -7.23 12.82
C VAL A 109 1.67 -6.30 12.41
N LEU A 110 1.35 -6.25 11.13
CA LEU A 110 0.28 -5.40 10.60
C LEU A 110 -1.10 -5.85 11.11
N MET A 111 -1.40 -7.13 11.01
CA MET A 111 -2.71 -7.65 11.41
C MET A 111 -2.94 -7.49 12.91
N LYS A 112 -1.93 -7.67 13.72
CA LYS A 112 -2.01 -7.47 15.16
C LYS A 112 -2.47 -6.06 15.52
N GLU A 113 -2.01 -5.06 14.80
CA GLU A 113 -2.46 -3.68 14.99
C GLU A 113 -3.88 -3.46 14.46
N VAL A 114 -4.17 -3.93 13.25
CA VAL A 114 -5.47 -3.70 12.59
C VAL A 114 -6.63 -4.27 13.41
N ILE A 115 -6.45 -5.40 14.07
CA ILE A 115 -7.53 -6.05 14.85
C ILE A 115 -7.70 -5.49 16.25
N LYS A 116 -6.86 -4.55 16.71
CA LYS A 116 -7.02 -3.96 18.03
C LYS A 116 -8.36 -3.24 18.18
N LYS A 117 -9.02 -3.47 19.29
CA LYS A 117 -10.33 -2.88 19.56
C LYS A 117 -10.30 -1.35 19.62
N GLU A 118 -9.17 -0.77 20.06
CA GLU A 118 -9.00 0.67 20.17
C GLU A 118 -9.17 1.41 18.84
N TYR A 119 -8.85 0.75 17.71
CA TYR A 119 -9.02 1.34 16.38
C TYR A 119 -10.41 1.14 15.82
N ASN A 120 -11.18 0.21 16.38
CA ASN A 120 -12.55 -0.08 15.96
C ASN A 120 -12.69 -0.31 14.45
N LEU A 121 -11.77 -1.06 13.87
CA LEU A 121 -11.78 -1.36 12.43
C LEU A 121 -12.58 -2.61 12.08
N LEU A 122 -12.80 -3.49 13.03
CA LEU A 122 -13.64 -4.67 12.83
C LEU A 122 -15.08 -4.23 12.57
N GLY A 123 -15.66 -4.68 11.48
CA GLY A 123 -16.99 -4.30 11.06
C GLY A 123 -17.08 -3.03 10.22
N LYS A 124 -15.98 -2.32 10.04
CA LYS A 124 -15.91 -1.20 9.10
C LYS A 124 -15.47 -1.66 7.71
N THR A 125 -15.86 -0.89 6.69
CA THR A 125 -15.37 -1.14 5.33
C THR A 125 -13.91 -0.68 5.23
N LEU A 126 -13.00 -1.64 5.27
CA LEU A 126 -11.58 -1.42 5.12
C LEU A 126 -11.00 -2.51 4.23
N SER A 127 -10.23 -2.12 3.22
CA SER A 127 -9.54 -3.07 2.36
C SER A 127 -8.08 -3.19 2.76
N LEU A 128 -7.58 -4.42 2.81
CA LEU A 128 -6.19 -4.74 3.04
C LEU A 128 -5.63 -5.43 1.80
N ILE A 129 -4.58 -4.85 1.23
CA ILE A 129 -3.92 -5.39 0.04
C ILE A 129 -2.53 -5.87 0.42
N HIS A 130 -2.25 -7.13 0.11
CA HIS A 130 -0.96 -7.75 0.34
C HIS A 130 -0.19 -7.86 -0.97
N ILE A 131 1.01 -7.26 -1.00
CA ILE A 131 1.90 -7.35 -2.15
C ILE A 131 2.96 -8.41 -1.85
N SER A 132 2.95 -9.49 -2.64
CA SER A 132 3.88 -10.60 -2.50
C SER A 132 4.98 -10.53 -3.54
N GLU A 133 6.18 -10.97 -3.17
CA GLU A 133 7.24 -11.17 -4.15
C GLU A 133 6.93 -12.38 -5.03
N PRO A 134 7.06 -12.26 -6.36
CA PRO A 134 6.73 -13.36 -7.26
C PRO A 134 7.53 -14.65 -7.01
N THR A 135 8.76 -14.52 -6.55
CA THR A 135 9.66 -15.65 -6.29
C THR A 135 9.21 -16.54 -5.15
N ARG A 136 8.26 -16.11 -4.33
CA ARG A 136 7.77 -16.88 -3.18
C ARG A 136 6.64 -17.85 -3.53
N GLN A 137 6.06 -17.71 -4.69
CA GLN A 137 4.84 -18.41 -5.05
C GLN A 137 5.01 -19.91 -5.22
N HIS A 138 6.20 -20.37 -5.46
CA HIS A 138 6.50 -21.78 -5.73
C HIS A 138 7.22 -22.49 -4.59
N HIS A 139 7.32 -21.86 -3.45
CA HIS A 139 7.90 -22.43 -2.23
C HIS A 139 6.85 -23.16 -1.41
N ILE A 140 6.25 -24.08 -2.01
CA ILE A 140 5.17 -24.80 -1.37
C ILE A 140 5.54 -26.26 -1.22
#